data_289770fdc3730172fcbcc08aaa371093
#
_entry.id   289770fdc3730172fcbcc08aaa371093
#
_cell.length_a   1.000
_cell.length_b   1.000
_cell.length_c   1.000
_cell.angle_alpha   90.00
_cell.angle_beta   90.00
_cell.angle_gamma   90.00
#
_symmetry.space_group_name_H-M   'P 1'
#
loop_
_entity.id
_entity.type
_entity.pdbx_description
1 polymer ?
#
loop_
_entity_poly.entity_id
_entity_poly.type
_entity_poly.pdbx_seq_one_letter_code
_entity_poly.pdbx_strand_id
1 'polypeptide(L)'
;MGTAGAAMMSSPLAMFTSCAPKEKPCELRISFQEGTAPCKTLEEKLDYMEELGIVGLEPKGKNLAERVNEFQQALRGRNIRISAICAGFSGFILAEDPSVKADFDSSMRDIIAAAGELGSTGVIMVPAFNHQSPCMPHTLETRKYLCEQMHELGEYALKHNTTVILEPLNRKEAHYLRQVADAAAICRDSESAGVKCMGDFWHMKEETSDYAALLSAGTEYLQHVHIASRGTRKMPGEDGELDNYVDGFRALKQLGYDKYVSFECGCNGDKEILVPAAVQLMRTQWEQAL
;
A
#
# COMPACT_ATOMS: atom_id res chain seq x y z
N MET A 1 27.56 49.02 64.28
CA MET A 1 28.24 47.98 63.47
C MET A 1 27.29 46.79 63.46
N GLY A 2 26.53 46.65 62.36
CA GLY A 2 25.56 45.59 62.21
C GLY A 2 25.86 44.86 60.91
N THR A 3 26.18 43.59 61.00
CA THR A 3 26.48 42.71 59.90
C THR A 3 25.18 42.06 59.45
N ALA A 4 24.80 42.34 58.20
CA ALA A 4 23.66 41.74 57.52
C ALA A 4 24.11 40.37 56.96
N GLY A 5 23.46 39.28 57.40
CA GLY A 5 23.60 37.93 56.86
C GLY A 5 22.68 37.74 55.68
N ALA A 6 23.21 37.44 54.53
CA ALA A 6 22.41 37.05 53.33
C ALA A 6 22.08 35.56 53.39
N ALA A 7 20.82 35.23 53.47
CA ALA A 7 20.35 33.87 53.31
C ALA A 7 20.19 33.49 51.83
N MET A 8 20.98 32.53 51.37
CA MET A 8 20.82 31.92 50.04
C MET A 8 19.66 30.91 50.06
N MET A 9 18.60 31.20 49.38
CA MET A 9 17.53 30.24 49.10
C MET A 9 17.94 29.38 47.92
N SER A 10 18.18 28.11 48.15
CA SER A 10 18.35 27.09 47.11
C SER A 10 16.99 26.57 46.67
N SER A 11 16.57 26.90 45.45
CA SER A 11 15.37 26.32 44.83
C SER A 11 15.65 24.88 44.38
N PRO A 12 14.78 23.91 44.65
CA PRO A 12 14.93 22.55 44.12
C PRO A 12 14.61 22.55 42.62
N LEU A 13 15.57 22.10 41.82
CA LEU A 13 15.40 21.84 40.41
C LEU A 13 14.49 20.61 40.23
N ALA A 14 13.22 20.82 39.87
CA ALA A 14 12.30 19.74 39.56
C ALA A 14 12.75 19.08 38.25
N MET A 15 13.29 17.86 38.32
CA MET A 15 13.54 17.01 37.16
C MET A 15 12.16 16.57 36.62
N PHE A 16 11.72 17.17 35.54
CA PHE A 16 10.66 16.65 34.73
C PHE A 16 11.16 15.43 33.97
N THR A 17 10.93 14.24 34.47
CA THR A 17 11.04 13.01 33.69
C THR A 17 9.93 13.02 32.66
N SER A 18 10.23 13.44 31.45
CA SER A 18 9.38 13.26 30.29
C SER A 18 9.23 11.76 30.03
N CYS A 19 8.09 11.19 30.45
CA CYS A 19 7.66 9.89 30.02
C CYS A 19 7.15 10.06 28.56
N ALA A 20 8.05 9.96 27.59
CA ALA A 20 7.63 9.81 26.19
C ALA A 20 6.74 8.55 26.11
N PRO A 21 5.55 8.62 25.46
CA PRO A 21 4.75 7.42 25.24
C PRO A 21 5.64 6.40 24.52
N LYS A 22 5.70 5.17 25.02
CA LYS A 22 6.35 4.07 24.32
C LYS A 22 5.61 3.92 22.98
N GLU A 23 6.27 4.27 21.89
CA GLU A 23 5.77 4.00 20.55
C GLU A 23 5.47 2.50 20.46
N LYS A 24 4.27 2.15 20.00
CA LYS A 24 3.95 0.75 19.74
C LYS A 24 4.97 0.23 18.72
N PRO A 25 5.57 -0.95 18.96
CA PRO A 25 6.47 -1.52 17.97
C PRO A 25 5.71 -1.67 16.64
N CYS A 26 6.34 -1.25 15.55
CA CYS A 26 5.81 -1.43 14.20
C CYS A 26 5.73 -2.94 13.90
N GLU A 27 4.53 -3.44 13.64
CA GLU A 27 4.26 -4.85 13.38
C GLU A 27 4.07 -5.10 11.89
N LEU A 28 4.62 -6.21 11.38
CA LEU A 28 4.40 -6.65 10.01
C LEU A 28 2.96 -7.17 9.85
N ARG A 29 2.16 -6.46 9.09
CA ARG A 29 0.79 -6.84 8.76
C ARG A 29 0.73 -7.42 7.36
N ILE A 30 0.71 -8.74 7.25
CA ILE A 30 0.70 -9.44 5.97
C ILE A 30 -0.73 -9.50 5.42
N SER A 31 -0.86 -9.28 4.11
CA SER A 31 -2.07 -9.40 3.33
C SER A 31 -1.86 -10.35 2.15
N PHE A 32 -2.95 -10.98 1.70
CA PHE A 32 -2.96 -11.83 0.50
C PHE A 32 -3.94 -11.29 -0.52
N GLN A 33 -3.56 -11.28 -1.79
CA GLN A 33 -4.54 -11.29 -2.86
C GLN A 33 -5.34 -12.60 -2.84
N GLU A 34 -6.60 -12.58 -3.29
CA GLU A 34 -7.51 -13.75 -3.25
C GLU A 34 -6.93 -15.02 -3.88
N GLY A 35 -6.03 -14.87 -4.84
CA GLY A 35 -5.37 -15.97 -5.53
C GLY A 35 -4.18 -16.60 -4.80
N THR A 36 -3.72 -16.03 -3.68
CA THR A 36 -2.51 -16.48 -2.97
C THR A 36 -2.74 -17.79 -2.23
N ALA A 37 -3.82 -17.89 -1.45
CA ALA A 37 -4.18 -19.11 -0.73
C ALA A 37 -4.49 -20.27 -1.69
N PRO A 38 -4.12 -21.52 -1.35
CA PRO A 38 -4.34 -22.72 -2.20
C PRO A 38 -5.80 -23.18 -2.25
N CYS A 39 -6.69 -22.57 -1.49
CA CYS A 39 -8.08 -22.97 -1.30
C CYS A 39 -9.00 -22.51 -2.44
N LYS A 40 -10.21 -23.11 -2.53
CA LYS A 40 -11.18 -22.84 -3.60
C LYS A 40 -12.21 -21.80 -3.21
N THR A 41 -12.85 -21.94 -2.05
CA THR A 41 -13.88 -21.01 -1.57
C THR A 41 -13.27 -19.85 -0.80
N LEU A 42 -14.02 -18.77 -0.65
CA LEU A 42 -13.58 -17.60 0.12
C LEU A 42 -13.41 -17.97 1.61
N GLU A 43 -14.32 -18.73 2.17
CA GLU A 43 -14.28 -19.19 3.55
C GLU A 43 -13.02 -20.02 3.84
N GLU A 44 -12.74 -21.04 3.00
CA GLU A 44 -11.53 -21.87 3.13
C GLU A 44 -10.24 -21.01 3.04
N LYS A 45 -10.22 -20.02 2.16
CA LYS A 45 -9.08 -19.09 2.06
C LYS A 45 -8.89 -18.28 3.33
N LEU A 46 -9.98 -17.77 3.90
CA LEU A 46 -9.93 -17.01 5.14
C LEU A 46 -9.50 -17.86 6.33
N ASP A 47 -9.97 -19.11 6.41
CA ASP A 47 -9.53 -20.07 7.44
C ASP A 47 -8.03 -20.32 7.34
N TYR A 48 -7.54 -20.61 6.14
CA TYR A 48 -6.11 -20.80 5.87
C TYR A 48 -5.27 -19.54 6.22
N MET A 49 -5.79 -18.35 5.90
CA MET A 49 -5.14 -17.10 6.24
C MET A 49 -5.06 -16.88 7.76
N GLU A 50 -6.11 -17.19 8.50
CA GLU A 50 -6.12 -17.11 9.97
C GLU A 50 -5.12 -18.07 10.60
N GLU A 51 -5.01 -19.32 10.10
CA GLU A 51 -4.01 -20.30 10.55
C GLU A 51 -2.57 -19.79 10.37
N LEU A 52 -2.31 -19.05 9.30
CA LEU A 52 -1.01 -18.42 9.05
C LEU A 52 -0.84 -17.07 9.76
N GLY A 53 -1.85 -16.57 10.48
CA GLY A 53 -1.82 -15.25 11.12
C GLY A 53 -1.78 -14.09 10.13
N ILE A 54 -2.41 -14.26 8.97
CA ILE A 54 -2.58 -13.21 7.96
C ILE A 54 -3.77 -12.34 8.34
N VAL A 55 -3.62 -11.02 8.26
CA VAL A 55 -4.61 -10.07 8.77
C VAL A 55 -5.23 -9.17 7.69
N GLY A 56 -4.78 -9.31 6.44
CA GLY A 56 -5.28 -8.56 5.30
C GLY A 56 -5.72 -9.45 4.15
N LEU A 57 -6.82 -9.08 3.48
CA LEU A 57 -7.26 -9.65 2.20
C LEU A 57 -7.33 -8.51 1.18
N GLU A 58 -6.81 -8.76 -0.01
CA GLU A 58 -6.80 -7.83 -1.14
C GLU A 58 -7.59 -8.42 -2.31
N PRO A 59 -8.87 -8.09 -2.45
CA PRO A 59 -9.67 -8.52 -3.58
C PRO A 59 -9.41 -7.68 -4.82
N LYS A 60 -9.79 -8.23 -5.99
CA LYS A 60 -9.80 -7.49 -7.24
C LYS A 60 -11.04 -6.59 -7.34
N GLY A 61 -10.86 -5.40 -7.94
CA GLY A 61 -11.93 -4.42 -8.09
C GLY A 61 -13.00 -4.80 -9.12
N LYS A 62 -12.68 -5.69 -10.08
CA LYS A 62 -13.64 -6.11 -11.11
C LYS A 62 -14.87 -6.77 -10.46
N ASN A 63 -16.06 -6.22 -10.73
CA ASN A 63 -17.35 -6.67 -10.18
C ASN A 63 -17.41 -6.63 -8.63
N LEU A 64 -16.61 -5.77 -8.00
CA LEU A 64 -16.52 -5.69 -6.54
C LEU A 64 -17.86 -5.35 -5.89
N ALA A 65 -18.62 -4.44 -6.48
CA ALA A 65 -19.94 -4.02 -5.97
C ALA A 65 -20.92 -5.20 -5.82
N GLU A 66 -20.85 -6.18 -6.73
CA GLU A 66 -21.69 -7.39 -6.67
C GLU A 66 -21.28 -8.34 -5.53
N ARG A 67 -20.04 -8.20 -5.02
CA ARG A 67 -19.41 -9.06 -4.02
C ARG A 67 -19.35 -8.46 -2.62
N VAL A 68 -19.80 -7.25 -2.42
CA VAL A 68 -19.74 -6.56 -1.12
C VAL A 68 -20.37 -7.42 -0.01
N ASN A 69 -21.60 -7.91 -0.24
CA ASN A 69 -22.29 -8.75 0.74
C ASN A 69 -21.56 -10.07 1.03
N GLU A 70 -20.97 -10.71 0.00
CA GLU A 70 -20.16 -11.91 0.15
C GLU A 70 -18.98 -11.66 1.13
N PHE A 71 -18.19 -10.62 0.88
CA PHE A 71 -17.07 -10.27 1.75
C PHE A 71 -17.49 -9.87 3.16
N GLN A 72 -18.55 -9.06 3.28
CA GLN A 72 -19.06 -8.64 4.60
C GLN A 72 -19.52 -9.84 5.44
N GLN A 73 -20.14 -10.83 4.82
CA GLN A 73 -20.58 -12.06 5.51
C GLN A 73 -19.38 -12.94 5.88
N ALA A 74 -18.49 -13.20 4.93
CA ALA A 74 -17.33 -14.07 5.13
C ALA A 74 -16.33 -13.51 6.17
N LEU A 75 -16.17 -12.19 6.25
CA LEU A 75 -15.27 -11.53 7.21
C LEU A 75 -15.88 -11.30 8.60
N ARG A 76 -17.16 -11.60 8.78
CA ARG A 76 -17.82 -11.35 10.08
C ARG A 76 -17.21 -12.18 11.21
N GLY A 77 -16.75 -11.48 12.26
CA GLY A 77 -16.13 -12.11 13.43
C GLY A 77 -14.67 -12.51 13.25
N ARG A 78 -14.09 -12.36 12.04
CA ARG A 78 -12.68 -12.64 11.77
C ARG A 78 -11.76 -11.46 12.06
N ASN A 79 -10.48 -11.75 12.28
CA ASN A 79 -9.45 -10.71 12.46
C ASN A 79 -8.82 -10.28 11.12
N ILE A 80 -9.39 -10.68 9.99
CA ILE A 80 -8.96 -10.27 8.65
C ILE A 80 -9.78 -9.05 8.23
N ARG A 81 -9.12 -8.09 7.55
CA ARG A 81 -9.76 -6.89 6.99
C ARG A 81 -9.38 -6.76 5.52
N ILE A 82 -10.19 -6.03 4.75
CA ILE A 82 -9.81 -5.66 3.38
C ILE A 82 -8.66 -4.66 3.45
N SER A 83 -7.50 -5.06 2.94
CA SER A 83 -6.27 -4.26 3.00
C SER A 83 -6.24 -3.16 1.95
N ALA A 84 -6.55 -3.50 0.71
CA ALA A 84 -6.70 -2.60 -0.44
C ALA A 84 -7.56 -3.32 -1.48
N ILE A 85 -7.96 -2.61 -2.53
CA ILE A 85 -8.60 -3.19 -3.72
C ILE A 85 -7.63 -3.11 -4.88
N CYS A 86 -7.28 -4.27 -5.46
CA CYS A 86 -6.33 -4.33 -6.58
C CYS A 86 -7.03 -4.01 -7.90
N ALA A 87 -6.87 -2.77 -8.41
CA ALA A 87 -7.32 -2.33 -9.72
C ALA A 87 -8.74 -2.84 -10.11
N GLY A 88 -8.95 -3.21 -11.37
CA GLY A 88 -10.21 -3.82 -11.85
C GLY A 88 -11.15 -2.88 -12.59
N PHE A 89 -10.78 -1.60 -12.74
CA PHE A 89 -11.50 -0.61 -13.55
C PHE A 89 -11.30 -0.86 -15.05
N SER A 90 -12.24 -0.35 -15.85
CA SER A 90 -12.17 -0.27 -17.31
C SER A 90 -11.49 1.02 -17.74
N GLY A 91 -10.99 1.09 -18.96
CA GLY A 91 -10.31 2.30 -19.46
C GLY A 91 -9.06 2.67 -18.67
N PHE A 92 -8.62 3.93 -18.77
CA PHE A 92 -7.50 4.48 -18.01
C PHE A 92 -7.54 6.01 -17.99
N ILE A 93 -6.97 6.61 -16.94
CA ILE A 93 -7.14 8.04 -16.65
C ILE A 93 -6.44 8.96 -17.66
N LEU A 94 -5.33 8.51 -18.28
CA LEU A 94 -4.56 9.28 -19.27
C LEU A 94 -4.93 8.91 -20.72
N ALA A 95 -6.14 8.42 -20.97
CA ALA A 95 -6.64 8.17 -22.31
C ALA A 95 -6.84 9.49 -23.07
N GLU A 96 -6.41 9.56 -24.34
CA GLU A 96 -6.77 10.65 -25.24
C GLU A 96 -8.20 10.53 -25.75
N ASP A 97 -8.76 9.31 -25.80
CA ASP A 97 -10.14 9.05 -26.18
C ASP A 97 -11.08 9.34 -25.00
N PRO A 98 -12.01 10.31 -25.09
CA PRO A 98 -12.93 10.65 -24.03
C PRO A 98 -13.85 9.50 -23.61
N SER A 99 -14.16 8.56 -24.49
CA SER A 99 -15.00 7.41 -24.14
C SER A 99 -14.26 6.43 -23.25
N VAL A 100 -12.98 6.16 -23.52
CA VAL A 100 -12.11 5.33 -22.67
C VAL A 100 -11.91 5.96 -21.29
N LYS A 101 -11.76 7.30 -21.25
CA LYS A 101 -11.67 8.04 -19.99
C LYS A 101 -13.00 7.98 -19.21
N ALA A 102 -14.14 8.08 -19.90
CA ALA A 102 -15.44 7.99 -19.25
C ALA A 102 -15.70 6.59 -18.66
N ASP A 103 -15.28 5.52 -19.34
CA ASP A 103 -15.32 4.15 -18.81
C ASP A 103 -14.46 4.02 -17.54
N PHE A 104 -13.29 4.66 -17.53
CA PHE A 104 -12.45 4.72 -16.34
C PHE A 104 -13.17 5.42 -15.18
N ASP A 105 -13.71 6.60 -15.42
CA ASP A 105 -14.36 7.41 -14.39
C ASP A 105 -15.54 6.70 -13.75
N SER A 106 -16.36 6.05 -14.57
CA SER A 106 -17.52 5.30 -14.09
C SER A 106 -17.09 4.10 -13.26
N SER A 107 -16.26 3.22 -13.84
CA SER A 107 -15.86 1.98 -13.17
C SER A 107 -15.01 2.22 -11.92
N MET A 108 -14.14 3.23 -11.95
CA MET A 108 -13.32 3.57 -10.78
C MET A 108 -14.16 4.09 -9.61
N ARG A 109 -15.20 4.90 -9.89
CA ARG A 109 -16.13 5.39 -8.85
C ARG A 109 -16.95 4.26 -8.23
N ASP A 110 -17.40 3.30 -9.04
CA ASP A 110 -18.12 2.12 -8.54
C ASP A 110 -17.24 1.29 -7.61
N ILE A 111 -15.96 1.08 -7.99
CA ILE A 111 -14.99 0.36 -7.15
C ILE A 111 -14.71 1.14 -5.85
N ILE A 112 -14.52 2.45 -5.90
CA ILE A 112 -14.30 3.30 -4.72
C ILE A 112 -15.48 3.21 -3.76
N ALA A 113 -16.70 3.28 -4.25
CA ALA A 113 -17.89 3.16 -3.40
C ALA A 113 -17.93 1.79 -2.69
N ALA A 114 -17.75 0.70 -3.43
CA ALA A 114 -17.70 -0.65 -2.88
C ALA A 114 -16.52 -0.86 -1.90
N ALA A 115 -15.36 -0.28 -2.20
CA ALA A 115 -14.19 -0.31 -1.31
C ALA A 115 -14.48 0.36 0.04
N GLY A 116 -15.20 1.48 0.02
CA GLY A 116 -15.65 2.17 1.22
C GLY A 116 -16.61 1.34 2.06
N GLU A 117 -17.59 0.67 1.44
CA GLU A 117 -18.51 -0.24 2.13
C GLU A 117 -17.81 -1.44 2.80
N LEU A 118 -16.67 -1.87 2.22
CA LEU A 118 -15.83 -2.94 2.75
C LEU A 118 -14.81 -2.46 3.79
N GLY A 119 -14.67 -1.15 4.02
CA GLY A 119 -13.68 -0.58 4.93
C GLY A 119 -12.25 -0.77 4.43
N SER A 120 -12.04 -0.83 3.11
CA SER A 120 -10.72 -0.91 2.48
C SER A 120 -9.90 0.34 2.72
N THR A 121 -8.57 0.21 2.85
CA THR A 121 -7.68 1.37 2.98
C THR A 121 -7.58 2.19 1.71
N GLY A 122 -7.85 1.60 0.53
CA GLY A 122 -7.85 2.32 -0.74
C GLY A 122 -8.01 1.41 -1.95
N VAL A 123 -8.17 2.05 -3.12
CA VAL A 123 -8.24 1.41 -4.43
C VAL A 123 -6.95 1.70 -5.19
N ILE A 124 -6.23 0.65 -5.56
CA ILE A 124 -4.97 0.73 -6.29
C ILE A 124 -5.26 1.04 -7.76
N MET A 125 -4.53 2.00 -8.32
CA MET A 125 -4.62 2.35 -9.73
C MET A 125 -3.29 2.74 -10.35
N VAL A 126 -3.15 2.43 -11.63
CA VAL A 126 -2.04 2.84 -12.49
C VAL A 126 -2.57 3.86 -13.50
N PRO A 127 -1.93 5.02 -13.71
CA PRO A 127 -2.43 6.06 -14.61
C PRO A 127 -2.52 5.61 -16.08
N ALA A 128 -1.54 4.89 -16.57
CA ALA A 128 -1.53 4.26 -17.88
C ALA A 128 -0.42 3.21 -17.99
N PHE A 129 -0.72 2.11 -18.68
CA PHE A 129 0.25 1.07 -19.04
C PHE A 129 0.83 1.29 -20.45
N ASN A 130 2.02 0.74 -20.71
CA ASN A 130 2.67 0.83 -22.03
C ASN A 130 1.87 0.20 -23.19
N HIS A 131 0.99 -0.77 -22.88
CA HIS A 131 0.15 -1.42 -23.91
C HIS A 131 -1.14 -0.66 -24.21
N GLN A 132 -1.47 0.37 -23.45
CA GLN A 132 -2.65 1.22 -23.68
C GLN A 132 -2.32 2.32 -24.69
N SER A 133 -3.25 2.63 -25.59
CA SER A 133 -3.06 3.63 -26.64
C SER A 133 -4.41 4.06 -27.21
N PRO A 134 -4.59 5.34 -27.60
CA PRO A 134 -3.64 6.44 -27.42
C PRO A 134 -3.58 6.96 -26.00
N CYS A 135 -2.39 7.27 -25.52
CA CYS A 135 -2.14 7.85 -24.20
C CYS A 135 -1.67 9.30 -24.32
N MET A 136 -2.06 10.12 -23.36
CA MET A 136 -1.53 11.48 -23.21
C MET A 136 0.00 11.45 -23.07
N PRO A 137 0.73 12.38 -23.72
CA PRO A 137 2.19 12.40 -23.71
C PRO A 137 2.75 12.81 -22.32
N HIS A 138 4.05 12.55 -22.11
CA HIS A 138 4.77 12.97 -20.89
C HIS A 138 5.08 14.47 -20.93
N THR A 139 4.13 15.30 -20.55
CA THR A 139 4.29 16.77 -20.49
C THR A 139 3.89 17.30 -19.10
N LEU A 140 4.22 18.56 -18.84
CA LEU A 140 3.76 19.26 -17.63
C LEU A 140 2.24 19.43 -17.61
N GLU A 141 1.63 19.62 -18.78
CA GLU A 141 0.19 19.73 -18.93
C GLU A 141 -0.50 18.41 -18.56
N THR A 142 0.03 17.26 -19.01
CA THR A 142 -0.48 15.94 -18.61
C THR A 142 -0.32 15.72 -17.10
N ARG A 143 0.79 16.14 -16.53
CA ARG A 143 1.00 16.05 -15.08
C ARG A 143 -0.03 16.89 -14.32
N LYS A 144 -0.26 18.12 -14.74
CA LYS A 144 -1.26 19.01 -14.14
C LYS A 144 -2.65 18.41 -14.24
N TYR A 145 -3.02 17.94 -15.43
CA TYR A 145 -4.29 17.23 -15.65
C TYR A 145 -4.43 16.03 -14.71
N LEU A 146 -3.40 15.18 -14.59
CA LEU A 146 -3.43 14.03 -13.68
C LEU A 146 -3.64 14.48 -12.22
N CYS A 147 -2.96 15.51 -11.74
CA CYS A 147 -3.15 16.02 -10.38
C CYS A 147 -4.59 16.52 -10.15
N GLU A 148 -5.18 17.24 -11.12
CA GLU A 148 -6.57 17.70 -11.06
C GLU A 148 -7.56 16.51 -10.99
N GLN A 149 -7.35 15.49 -11.83
CA GLN A 149 -8.18 14.29 -11.83
C GLN A 149 -8.03 13.48 -10.54
N MET A 150 -6.81 13.40 -10.00
CA MET A 150 -6.55 12.72 -8.73
C MET A 150 -7.18 13.47 -7.56
N HIS A 151 -7.18 14.81 -7.58
CA HIS A 151 -7.92 15.61 -6.60
C HIS A 151 -9.40 15.20 -6.57
N GLU A 152 -10.07 15.21 -7.72
CA GLU A 152 -11.49 14.85 -7.81
C GLU A 152 -11.79 13.42 -7.32
N LEU A 153 -10.95 12.45 -7.70
CA LEU A 153 -11.10 11.07 -7.27
C LEU A 153 -10.79 10.90 -5.77
N GLY A 154 -9.78 11.61 -5.25
CA GLY A 154 -9.44 11.61 -3.83
C GLY A 154 -10.58 12.16 -2.98
N GLU A 155 -11.16 13.31 -3.37
CA GLU A 155 -12.32 13.88 -2.68
C GLU A 155 -13.55 12.97 -2.75
N TYR A 156 -13.73 12.26 -3.87
CA TYR A 156 -14.77 11.25 -3.98
C TYR A 156 -14.51 10.06 -3.03
N ALA A 157 -13.28 9.57 -2.99
CA ALA A 157 -12.89 8.46 -2.11
C ALA A 157 -13.07 8.80 -0.62
N LEU A 158 -12.73 10.02 -0.20
CA LEU A 158 -12.95 10.48 1.17
C LEU A 158 -14.44 10.45 1.58
N LYS A 159 -15.36 10.79 0.67
CA LYS A 159 -16.80 10.69 0.91
C LYS A 159 -17.27 9.25 1.15
N HIS A 160 -16.52 8.28 0.65
CA HIS A 160 -16.74 6.85 0.87
C HIS A 160 -15.86 6.23 1.96
N ASN A 161 -15.13 7.06 2.75
CA ASN A 161 -14.21 6.61 3.82
C ASN A 161 -13.10 5.67 3.33
N THR A 162 -12.57 5.91 2.14
CA THR A 162 -11.46 5.18 1.54
C THR A 162 -10.50 6.14 0.84
N THR A 163 -9.49 5.64 0.14
CA THR A 163 -8.52 6.44 -0.63
C THR A 163 -8.31 5.89 -2.03
N VAL A 164 -7.63 6.64 -2.88
CA VAL A 164 -7.07 6.15 -4.15
C VAL A 164 -5.57 6.01 -3.99
N ILE A 165 -5.02 4.87 -4.38
CA ILE A 165 -3.61 4.53 -4.18
C ILE A 165 -2.91 4.46 -5.54
N LEU A 166 -2.04 5.41 -5.83
CA LEU A 166 -1.22 5.41 -7.04
C LEU A 166 -0.11 4.36 -6.95
N GLU A 167 -0.06 3.47 -7.92
CA GLU A 167 0.98 2.46 -8.05
C GLU A 167 1.98 2.84 -9.13
N PRO A 168 3.25 3.13 -8.79
CA PRO A 168 4.32 3.22 -9.75
C PRO A 168 4.79 1.83 -10.18
N LEU A 169 4.93 1.63 -11.49
CA LEU A 169 5.39 0.37 -12.06
C LEU A 169 6.76 0.50 -12.71
N ASN A 170 7.45 -0.63 -12.90
CA ASN A 170 8.70 -0.66 -13.64
C ASN A 170 8.52 -0.16 -15.09
N ARG A 171 9.62 0.28 -15.73
CA ARG A 171 9.64 0.89 -17.07
C ARG A 171 9.07 0.03 -18.18
N LYS A 172 9.06 -1.31 -18.02
CA LYS A 172 8.50 -2.21 -19.03
C LYS A 172 6.98 -2.21 -19.05
N GLU A 173 6.35 -1.85 -17.92
CA GLU A 173 4.90 -1.89 -17.74
C GLU A 173 4.27 -0.50 -17.71
N ALA A 174 4.91 0.48 -17.04
CA ALA A 174 4.34 1.82 -16.88
C ALA A 174 4.61 2.72 -18.09
N HIS A 175 3.53 3.24 -18.67
CA HIS A 175 3.63 4.37 -19.59
C HIS A 175 4.03 5.64 -18.84
N TYR A 176 3.40 5.97 -17.75
CA TYR A 176 3.54 7.28 -17.10
C TYR A 176 4.28 7.25 -15.77
N LEU A 177 3.80 6.53 -14.76
CA LEU A 177 4.29 6.58 -13.37
C LEU A 177 5.24 5.42 -13.07
N ARG A 178 6.48 5.72 -12.63
CA ARG A 178 7.55 4.72 -12.52
C ARG A 178 8.29 4.66 -11.19
N GLN A 179 8.25 5.73 -10.39
CA GLN A 179 8.98 5.83 -9.13
C GLN A 179 8.05 6.22 -7.98
N VAL A 180 8.33 5.71 -6.78
CA VAL A 180 7.56 6.02 -5.57
C VAL A 180 7.62 7.51 -5.25
N ALA A 181 8.78 8.14 -5.45
CA ALA A 181 8.94 9.59 -5.25
C ALA A 181 8.03 10.42 -6.18
N ASP A 182 7.86 9.99 -7.44
CA ASP A 182 6.98 10.66 -8.39
C ASP A 182 5.51 10.50 -8.00
N ALA A 183 5.13 9.30 -7.53
CA ALA A 183 3.79 9.03 -7.02
C ALA A 183 3.48 9.91 -5.80
N ALA A 184 4.40 9.99 -4.85
CA ALA A 184 4.27 10.86 -3.67
C ALA A 184 4.16 12.35 -4.05
N ALA A 185 4.91 12.79 -5.08
CA ALA A 185 4.81 14.15 -5.59
C ALA A 185 3.43 14.44 -6.23
N ILE A 186 2.83 13.47 -6.93
CA ILE A 186 1.46 13.59 -7.45
C ILE A 186 0.45 13.63 -6.29
N CYS A 187 0.60 12.79 -5.26
CA CYS A 187 -0.26 12.83 -4.07
C CYS A 187 -0.25 14.21 -3.43
N ARG A 188 0.92 14.78 -3.20
CA ARG A 188 1.08 16.13 -2.63
C ARG A 188 0.43 17.20 -3.51
N ASP A 189 0.72 17.18 -4.81
CA ASP A 189 0.31 18.23 -5.74
C ASP A 189 -1.16 18.08 -6.18
N SER A 190 -1.80 16.97 -5.83
CA SER A 190 -3.25 16.77 -5.98
C SER A 190 -4.07 17.48 -4.89
N GLU A 191 -3.44 17.91 -3.81
CA GLU A 191 -4.08 18.68 -2.72
C GLU A 191 -5.33 17.98 -2.14
N SER A 192 -5.34 16.64 -2.08
CA SER A 192 -6.40 15.84 -1.47
C SER A 192 -5.82 14.77 -0.53
N ALA A 193 -6.33 14.72 0.69
CA ALA A 193 -5.96 13.68 1.64
C ALA A 193 -6.39 12.26 1.19
N GLY A 194 -7.31 12.17 0.24
CA GLY A 194 -7.79 10.92 -0.36
C GLY A 194 -6.87 10.33 -1.42
N VAL A 195 -5.77 11.02 -1.79
CA VAL A 195 -4.79 10.51 -2.76
C VAL A 195 -3.55 10.01 -2.03
N LYS A 196 -3.23 8.76 -2.23
CA LYS A 196 -2.12 8.04 -1.61
C LYS A 196 -1.28 7.34 -2.68
N CYS A 197 -0.15 6.78 -2.26
CA CYS A 197 0.68 5.96 -3.13
C CYS A 197 1.15 4.68 -2.43
N MET A 198 1.80 3.84 -3.19
CA MET A 198 2.36 2.60 -2.69
C MET A 198 3.75 2.32 -3.26
N GLY A 199 4.43 1.35 -2.67
CA GLY A 199 5.60 0.72 -3.25
C GLY A 199 5.31 -0.75 -3.57
N ASP A 200 5.91 -1.25 -4.64
CA ASP A 200 5.90 -2.67 -4.97
C ASP A 200 7.35 -3.15 -5.13
N PHE A 201 7.76 -4.10 -4.30
CA PHE A 201 9.10 -4.65 -4.30
C PHE A 201 9.50 -5.27 -5.65
N TRP A 202 8.57 -5.75 -6.44
CA TRP A 202 8.81 -6.19 -7.81
C TRP A 202 9.08 -5.03 -8.77
N HIS A 203 8.34 -3.93 -8.62
CA HIS A 203 8.46 -2.76 -9.51
C HIS A 203 9.60 -1.82 -9.11
N MET A 204 9.95 -1.75 -7.83
CA MET A 204 11.01 -0.86 -7.31
C MET A 204 12.45 -1.26 -7.69
N LYS A 205 12.65 -2.30 -8.49
CA LYS A 205 14.00 -2.75 -8.92
C LYS A 205 14.80 -1.72 -9.74
N GLU A 206 14.18 -0.66 -10.21
CA GLU A 206 14.82 0.46 -10.90
C GLU A 206 15.05 1.67 -9.98
N GLU A 207 14.64 1.60 -8.72
CA GLU A 207 14.89 2.61 -7.70
C GLU A 207 16.34 2.53 -7.19
N THR A 208 16.83 3.59 -6.56
CA THR A 208 18.17 3.60 -5.97
C THR A 208 18.33 2.52 -4.90
N SER A 209 17.32 2.37 -4.04
CA SER A 209 17.13 1.27 -3.09
C SER A 209 15.66 1.25 -2.64
N ASP A 210 15.20 0.12 -2.13
CA ASP A 210 13.85 0.02 -1.54
C ASP A 210 13.68 0.97 -0.37
N TYR A 211 14.73 1.12 0.44
CA TYR A 211 14.74 2.04 1.57
C TYR A 211 14.50 3.48 1.13
N ALA A 212 15.24 3.98 0.16
CA ALA A 212 15.09 5.34 -0.34
C ALA A 212 13.72 5.55 -1.01
N ALA A 213 13.25 4.57 -1.79
CA ALA A 213 11.97 4.61 -2.47
C ALA A 213 10.81 4.75 -1.46
N LEU A 214 10.72 3.87 -0.47
CA LEU A 214 9.64 3.89 0.50
C LEU A 214 9.69 5.12 1.40
N LEU A 215 10.89 5.57 1.83
CA LEU A 215 11.03 6.80 2.60
C LEU A 215 10.58 8.04 1.82
N SER A 216 10.71 8.05 0.49
CA SER A 216 10.30 9.18 -0.34
C SER A 216 8.80 9.46 -0.29
N ALA A 217 7.98 8.43 -0.03
CA ALA A 217 6.54 8.59 0.16
C ALA A 217 6.19 9.16 1.54
N GLY A 218 7.03 8.90 2.54
CA GLY A 218 6.77 9.29 3.92
C GLY A 218 5.54 8.62 4.53
N THR A 219 5.26 8.93 5.80
CA THR A 219 4.10 8.40 6.53
C THR A 219 2.77 8.93 6.00
N GLU A 220 2.79 10.08 5.37
CA GLU A 220 1.58 10.76 4.89
C GLU A 220 1.00 10.09 3.65
N TYR A 221 1.85 9.65 2.70
CA TYR A 221 1.38 9.16 1.41
C TYR A 221 1.49 7.65 1.25
N LEU A 222 2.40 6.96 1.95
CA LEU A 222 2.57 5.51 1.82
C LEU A 222 1.39 4.75 2.45
N GLN A 223 0.50 4.20 1.63
CA GLN A 223 -0.74 3.56 2.07
C GLN A 223 -0.74 2.05 1.92
N HIS A 224 0.04 1.50 1.00
CA HIS A 224 0.08 0.07 0.69
C HIS A 224 1.46 -0.36 0.21
N VAL A 225 1.76 -1.66 0.33
CA VAL A 225 3.00 -2.24 -0.21
C VAL A 225 2.67 -3.60 -0.82
N HIS A 226 3.12 -3.83 -2.06
CA HIS A 226 3.11 -5.15 -2.68
C HIS A 226 4.47 -5.85 -2.55
N ILE A 227 4.42 -7.19 -2.52
CA ILE A 227 5.60 -8.04 -2.47
C ILE A 227 5.45 -9.27 -3.36
N ALA A 228 6.50 -9.55 -4.10
CA ALA A 228 6.71 -10.76 -4.88
C ALA A 228 8.20 -11.08 -4.94
N SER A 229 8.57 -12.26 -5.45
CA SER A 229 9.97 -12.57 -5.73
C SER A 229 10.57 -11.61 -6.73
N ARG A 230 11.83 -11.25 -6.52
CA ARG A 230 12.51 -10.13 -7.20
C ARG A 230 12.76 -10.33 -8.69
N GLY A 231 13.04 -11.55 -9.10
CA GLY A 231 13.39 -11.90 -10.48
C GLY A 231 12.19 -12.30 -11.32
N THR A 232 11.29 -13.12 -10.76
CA THR A 232 10.25 -13.83 -11.51
C THR A 232 8.81 -13.42 -11.20
N ARG A 233 8.58 -12.52 -10.22
CA ARG A 233 7.25 -12.13 -9.71
C ARG A 233 6.43 -13.34 -9.22
N LYS A 234 7.10 -14.29 -8.61
CA LYS A 234 6.51 -15.48 -7.99
C LYS A 234 6.42 -15.30 -6.48
N MET A 235 6.19 -16.42 -5.77
CA MET A 235 6.11 -16.36 -4.31
C MET A 235 7.45 -15.90 -3.72
N PRO A 236 7.46 -14.99 -2.73
CA PRO A 236 8.68 -14.58 -2.05
C PRO A 236 9.49 -15.79 -1.56
N GLY A 237 10.76 -15.87 -1.93
CA GLY A 237 11.66 -16.99 -1.68
C GLY A 237 11.91 -17.91 -2.88
N GLU A 238 11.09 -17.85 -3.95
CA GLU A 238 11.31 -18.67 -5.15
C GLU A 238 12.55 -18.26 -5.96
N ASP A 239 13.04 -17.02 -5.80
CA ASP A 239 14.27 -16.54 -6.42
C ASP A 239 15.50 -16.63 -5.46
N GLY A 240 15.36 -17.34 -4.36
CA GLY A 240 16.45 -17.62 -3.42
C GLY A 240 17.00 -16.33 -2.78
N GLU A 241 18.34 -16.14 -2.85
CA GLU A 241 19.03 -15.00 -2.22
C GLU A 241 18.67 -13.64 -2.83
N LEU A 242 18.09 -13.58 -4.03
CA LEU A 242 17.60 -12.34 -4.61
C LEU A 242 16.41 -11.78 -3.82
N ASP A 243 15.67 -12.63 -3.15
CA ASP A 243 14.48 -12.26 -2.38
C ASP A 243 14.86 -11.72 -0.99
N ASN A 244 15.62 -10.62 -1.01
CA ASN A 244 16.01 -9.87 0.18
C ASN A 244 15.23 -8.56 0.25
N TYR A 245 14.39 -8.43 1.27
CA TYR A 245 13.50 -7.28 1.51
C TYR A 245 13.89 -6.47 2.75
N VAL A 246 14.99 -6.84 3.44
CA VAL A 246 15.42 -6.24 4.72
C VAL A 246 15.57 -4.72 4.60
N ASP A 247 16.12 -4.23 3.49
CA ASP A 247 16.30 -2.79 3.26
C ASP A 247 14.97 -2.02 3.23
N GLY A 248 13.99 -2.56 2.51
CA GLY A 248 12.64 -1.97 2.48
C GLY A 248 11.89 -2.11 3.80
N PHE A 249 12.02 -3.25 4.48
CA PHE A 249 11.41 -3.42 5.80
C PHE A 249 11.99 -2.47 6.85
N ARG A 250 13.29 -2.14 6.77
CA ARG A 250 13.90 -1.10 7.60
C ARG A 250 13.26 0.27 7.36
N ALA A 251 12.96 0.63 6.10
CA ALA A 251 12.24 1.85 5.78
C ALA A 251 10.82 1.84 6.37
N LEU A 252 10.08 0.74 6.24
CA LEU A 252 8.73 0.62 6.81
C LEU A 252 8.74 0.78 8.34
N LYS A 253 9.72 0.17 9.03
CA LYS A 253 9.89 0.35 10.48
C LYS A 253 10.22 1.80 10.85
N GLN A 254 11.11 2.44 10.10
CA GLN A 254 11.46 3.85 10.34
C GLN A 254 10.27 4.79 10.15
N LEU A 255 9.39 4.48 9.18
CA LEU A 255 8.15 5.22 8.95
C LEU A 255 7.07 4.91 10.00
N GLY A 256 7.25 3.92 10.88
CA GLY A 256 6.19 3.46 11.76
C GLY A 256 4.99 2.92 10.97
N TYR A 257 5.25 2.27 9.82
CA TYR A 257 4.22 1.81 8.90
C TYR A 257 3.29 0.79 9.54
N ASP A 258 2.01 1.11 9.63
CA ASP A 258 0.97 0.31 10.30
C ASP A 258 -0.08 -0.28 9.33
N LYS A 259 0.18 -0.19 8.01
CA LYS A 259 -0.67 -0.72 6.95
C LYS A 259 -0.23 -2.13 6.55
N TYR A 260 -0.51 -2.54 5.32
CA TYR A 260 -0.34 -3.92 4.88
C TYR A 260 0.81 -4.07 3.88
N VAL A 261 1.50 -5.22 3.97
CA VAL A 261 2.38 -5.74 2.91
C VAL A 261 1.66 -6.94 2.29
N SER A 262 1.24 -6.81 1.05
CA SER A 262 0.34 -7.75 0.37
C SER A 262 1.07 -8.56 -0.70
N PHE A 263 0.83 -9.85 -0.72
CA PHE A 263 1.35 -10.74 -1.76
C PHE A 263 0.60 -10.51 -3.07
N GLU A 264 1.30 -9.92 -4.05
CA GLU A 264 0.86 -9.81 -5.44
C GLU A 264 1.80 -10.62 -6.33
N CYS A 265 1.62 -11.92 -6.36
CA CYS A 265 2.58 -12.83 -6.99
C CYS A 265 1.92 -14.07 -7.60
N GLY A 266 2.63 -14.65 -8.57
CA GLY A 266 2.35 -16.01 -9.03
C GLY A 266 2.97 -17.05 -8.09
N CYS A 267 2.94 -18.31 -8.51
CA CYS A 267 3.59 -19.44 -7.83
C CYS A 267 3.99 -20.48 -8.88
N ASN A 268 5.22 -20.98 -8.84
CA ASN A 268 5.69 -22.02 -9.75
C ASN A 268 5.56 -23.42 -9.17
N GLY A 269 5.41 -23.56 -7.86
CA GLY A 269 5.35 -24.84 -7.18
C GLY A 269 4.04 -25.04 -6.41
N ASP A 270 4.10 -25.92 -5.44
CA ASP A 270 2.97 -26.22 -4.56
C ASP A 270 2.73 -25.09 -3.55
N LYS A 271 1.57 -24.47 -3.62
CA LYS A 271 1.18 -23.38 -2.73
C LYS A 271 1.09 -23.80 -1.26
N GLU A 272 0.71 -25.04 -0.99
CA GLU A 272 0.65 -25.59 0.37
C GLU A 272 2.03 -25.57 1.06
N ILE A 273 3.10 -25.61 0.27
CA ILE A 273 4.49 -25.56 0.74
C ILE A 273 5.04 -24.12 0.66
N LEU A 274 4.84 -23.46 -0.49
CA LEU A 274 5.51 -22.21 -0.78
C LEU A 274 4.89 -21.01 -0.05
N VAL A 275 3.57 -20.97 0.17
CA VAL A 275 2.92 -19.85 0.88
C VAL A 275 3.38 -19.77 2.34
N PRO A 276 3.36 -20.85 3.15
CA PRO A 276 3.89 -20.79 4.52
C PRO A 276 5.37 -20.43 4.57
N ALA A 277 6.19 -20.95 3.64
CA ALA A 277 7.61 -20.64 3.55
C ALA A 277 7.84 -19.14 3.26
N ALA A 278 7.08 -18.55 2.34
CA ALA A 278 7.14 -17.12 2.02
C ALA A 278 6.74 -16.24 3.22
N VAL A 279 5.67 -16.61 3.93
CA VAL A 279 5.24 -15.91 5.16
C VAL A 279 6.35 -15.96 6.21
N GLN A 280 6.99 -17.11 6.39
CA GLN A 280 8.10 -17.25 7.34
C GLN A 280 9.33 -16.41 6.92
N LEU A 281 9.65 -16.39 5.62
CA LEU A 281 10.73 -15.56 5.08
C LEU A 281 10.49 -14.09 5.41
N MET A 282 9.28 -13.57 5.14
CA MET A 282 8.93 -12.19 5.43
C MET A 282 9.10 -11.85 6.91
N ARG A 283 8.61 -12.71 7.81
CA ARG A 283 8.74 -12.52 9.26
C ARG A 283 10.21 -12.51 9.70
N THR A 284 10.98 -13.46 9.20
CA THR A 284 12.43 -13.52 9.51
C THR A 284 13.16 -12.27 9.04
N GLN A 285 12.91 -11.82 7.81
CA GLN A 285 13.56 -10.61 7.28
C GLN A 285 13.05 -9.33 7.95
N TRP A 286 11.78 -9.29 8.36
CA TRP A 286 11.25 -8.20 9.17
C TRP A 286 11.99 -8.10 10.51
N GLU A 287 12.24 -9.21 11.20
CA GLU A 287 13.01 -9.22 12.45
C GLU A 287 14.45 -8.76 12.25
N GLN A 288 15.07 -9.07 11.11
CA GLN A 288 16.43 -8.65 10.74
C GLN A 288 16.51 -7.15 10.38
N ALA A 289 15.43 -6.52 10.02
CA ALA A 289 15.35 -5.11 9.62
C ALA A 289 15.39 -4.20 10.88
N LEU A 290 16.59 -3.95 11.38
CA LEU A 290 16.87 -3.13 12.57
C LEU A 290 17.09 -1.66 12.21
#